data_8dad5fcdd05084cbcbd34c66d7765637
#
_entry.id   8dad5fcdd05084cbcbd34c66d7765637
#
_cell.length_a   1.000
_cell.length_b   1.000
_cell.length_c   1.000
_cell.angle_alpha   90.00
_cell.angle_beta   90.00
_cell.angle_gamma   90.00
#
_symmetry.space_group_name_H-M   'P 1'
#
loop_
_entity.id
_entity.type
_entity.pdbx_description
1 polymer ?
#
loop_
_entity_poly.entity_id
_entity_poly.type
_entity_poly.pdbx_seq_one_letter_code
_entity_poly.pdbx_strand_id
1 'polypeptide(L)'
;EGMIANQTAFSPSNVHYIPCFETPDVPIKELLWTLINQAAAVVTDYFPAFFLPKMTALAAQKSPVQFQQIDGNGIYPIWATDRHYTTAHSFRRHIQKTIAPFLNDFPVDDPLPRLQRSYTPNSTHFSNAMLTHFTHDITTLDVSTLPIDHSVQAISDRKGGYGEARKRLVHFMNTGLNKYDVDRQSADNDPSSGLSPYLHFGHISAHEMVQRIWVLYQWNPSMVATKATGSREKWWNLPAPVEALLDQIITWRDLGFIYCHHNPNYATYESLPEWAKITMEDHLGDSRPYIYTLKEFEQAQTHDPIWNAAQRQLVKEGRMHNYLRMLWAKKVLHWTNTPQEAIAILEELNNKYALDGRDPNSYSGIMWTLGRFDRAWTERTVFGKIRYMTSDSTKRKMKLKNYLNTYGPTSTV
;
A
#
# COMPACT_ATOMS: atom_id res chain seq x y z
N GLU A 1 4.83 13.49 -11.29
CA GLU A 1 5.36 14.37 -10.22
C GLU A 1 6.57 13.72 -9.53
N GLY A 2 6.49 12.44 -9.10
CA GLY A 2 7.63 11.74 -8.49
C GLY A 2 8.84 11.64 -9.40
N MET A 3 8.64 11.39 -10.69
CA MET A 3 9.73 11.37 -11.69
C MET A 3 10.40 12.74 -11.82
N ILE A 4 9.64 13.84 -11.80
CA ILE A 4 10.19 15.21 -11.80
C ILE A 4 11.04 15.45 -10.55
N ALA A 5 10.54 15.03 -9.38
CA ALA A 5 11.27 15.15 -8.13
C ALA A 5 12.58 14.35 -8.15
N ASN A 6 12.55 13.13 -8.69
CA ASN A 6 13.75 12.30 -8.86
C ASN A 6 14.74 12.92 -9.83
N GLN A 7 14.29 13.43 -10.99
CA GLN A 7 15.16 14.10 -11.96
C GLN A 7 15.92 15.26 -11.30
N THR A 8 15.22 16.07 -10.50
CA THR A 8 15.84 17.17 -9.77
C THR A 8 16.85 16.68 -8.74
N ALA A 9 16.51 15.62 -7.99
CA ALA A 9 17.38 15.07 -6.94
C ALA A 9 18.65 14.43 -7.49
N PHE A 10 18.56 13.73 -8.63
CA PHE A 10 19.72 13.06 -9.25
C PHE A 10 20.60 13.99 -10.08
N SER A 11 20.07 15.14 -10.54
CA SER A 11 20.79 16.09 -11.42
C SER A 11 22.19 16.48 -10.94
N PRO A 12 22.48 16.72 -9.66
CA PRO A 12 23.83 17.06 -9.18
C PRO A 12 24.74 15.85 -8.98
N SER A 13 24.28 14.63 -9.27
CA SER A 13 25.04 13.39 -9.05
C SER A 13 25.56 12.77 -10.35
N ASN A 14 26.41 11.74 -10.23
CA ASN A 14 26.88 10.94 -11.38
C ASN A 14 25.85 9.86 -11.78
N VAL A 15 24.64 9.89 -11.24
CA VAL A 15 23.55 8.97 -11.60
C VAL A 15 22.74 9.57 -12.74
N HIS A 16 22.70 8.88 -13.87
CA HIS A 16 21.85 9.26 -14.98
C HIS A 16 20.43 8.79 -14.72
N TYR A 17 19.53 9.70 -14.37
CA TYR A 17 18.10 9.42 -14.26
C TYR A 17 17.43 9.56 -15.61
N ILE A 18 16.87 8.47 -16.13
CA ILE A 18 16.22 8.42 -17.45
C ILE A 18 14.72 8.26 -17.23
N PRO A 19 13.95 9.36 -17.21
CA PRO A 19 12.50 9.28 -17.14
C PRO A 19 11.95 8.81 -18.49
N CYS A 20 11.29 7.67 -18.49
CA CYS A 20 10.67 7.13 -19.70
C CYS A 20 9.31 6.51 -19.40
N PHE A 21 8.42 6.58 -20.38
CA PHE A 21 7.11 5.94 -20.36
C PHE A 21 6.77 5.49 -21.77
N GLU A 22 5.95 4.45 -21.84
CA GLU A 22 5.57 3.85 -23.12
C GLU A 22 4.63 4.79 -23.89
N THR A 23 4.98 5.02 -25.15
CA THR A 23 4.14 5.68 -26.14
C THR A 23 4.08 4.80 -27.38
N PRO A 24 3.14 5.04 -28.33
CA PRO A 24 3.08 4.28 -29.57
C PRO A 24 4.41 4.29 -30.36
N ASP A 25 5.18 5.37 -30.25
CA ASP A 25 6.43 5.57 -30.99
C ASP A 25 7.67 5.14 -30.21
N VAL A 26 7.55 4.88 -28.90
CA VAL A 26 8.69 4.56 -28.02
C VAL A 26 8.37 3.32 -27.17
N PRO A 27 8.73 2.13 -27.67
CA PRO A 27 8.52 0.87 -26.93
C PRO A 27 9.56 0.74 -25.80
N ILE A 28 9.13 0.92 -24.56
CA ILE A 28 10.00 0.83 -23.37
C ILE A 28 10.73 -0.52 -23.28
N LYS A 29 10.14 -1.58 -23.79
CA LYS A 29 10.75 -2.91 -23.78
C LYS A 29 12.09 -2.94 -24.52
N GLU A 30 12.22 -2.21 -25.62
CA GLU A 30 13.48 -2.12 -26.38
C GLU A 30 14.56 -1.37 -25.59
N LEU A 31 14.18 -0.28 -24.93
CA LEU A 31 15.07 0.44 -24.03
C LEU A 31 15.58 -0.47 -22.90
N LEU A 32 14.69 -1.19 -22.24
CA LEU A 32 15.06 -2.09 -21.16
C LEU A 32 16.13 -3.10 -21.60
N TRP A 33 15.93 -3.76 -22.75
CA TRP A 33 16.90 -4.74 -23.26
C TRP A 33 18.21 -4.10 -23.70
N THR A 34 18.15 -2.93 -24.27
CA THR A 34 19.34 -2.18 -24.66
C THR A 34 20.18 -1.81 -23.43
N LEU A 35 19.54 -1.34 -22.35
CA LEU A 35 20.20 -1.02 -21.10
C LEU A 35 20.77 -2.26 -20.42
N ILE A 36 20.02 -3.36 -20.33
CA ILE A 36 20.48 -4.62 -19.72
C ILE A 36 21.70 -5.18 -20.46
N ASN A 37 21.71 -5.16 -21.79
CA ASN A 37 22.80 -5.69 -22.60
C ASN A 37 24.11 -4.86 -22.49
N GLN A 38 24.04 -3.63 -22.02
CA GLN A 38 25.18 -2.74 -21.82
C GLN A 38 25.57 -2.58 -20.35
N ALA A 39 24.78 -3.12 -19.43
CA ALA A 39 25.01 -3.01 -18.01
C ALA A 39 26.06 -4.03 -17.53
N ALA A 40 26.81 -3.67 -16.49
CA ALA A 40 27.65 -4.63 -15.76
C ALA A 40 26.81 -5.50 -14.80
N ALA A 41 25.74 -4.95 -14.26
CA ALA A 41 24.75 -5.64 -13.44
C ALA A 41 23.41 -4.84 -13.47
N VAL A 42 22.33 -5.51 -13.17
CA VAL A 42 20.99 -4.91 -13.02
C VAL A 42 20.53 -5.05 -11.58
N VAL A 43 20.08 -3.98 -10.98
CA VAL A 43 19.49 -3.96 -9.64
C VAL A 43 18.08 -3.39 -9.75
N THR A 44 17.10 -4.04 -9.12
CA THR A 44 15.72 -3.59 -9.08
C THR A 44 15.11 -3.85 -7.71
N ASP A 45 14.00 -3.17 -7.42
CA ASP A 45 13.23 -3.43 -6.22
C ASP A 45 12.52 -4.79 -6.29
N TYR A 46 12.46 -5.47 -5.15
CA TYR A 46 11.57 -6.61 -4.99
C TYR A 46 10.18 -6.12 -4.54
N PHE A 47 9.16 -6.43 -5.31
CA PHE A 47 7.76 -6.14 -4.95
C PHE A 47 6.89 -7.38 -5.19
N PRO A 48 6.27 -7.97 -4.15
CA PRO A 48 5.71 -9.32 -4.22
C PRO A 48 4.27 -9.40 -4.76
N ALA A 49 3.75 -8.34 -5.40
CA ALA A 49 2.36 -8.29 -5.83
C ALA A 49 2.18 -7.79 -7.27
N PHE A 50 0.98 -7.95 -7.78
CA PHE A 50 0.53 -7.52 -9.09
C PHE A 50 1.32 -8.22 -10.21
N PHE A 51 1.65 -7.53 -11.31
CA PHE A 51 2.42 -8.12 -12.42
C PHE A 51 3.95 -8.07 -12.20
N LEU A 52 4.43 -7.28 -11.25
CA LEU A 52 5.86 -7.00 -11.06
C LEU A 52 6.71 -8.25 -10.83
N PRO A 53 6.31 -9.26 -10.01
CA PRO A 53 7.10 -10.47 -9.86
C PRO A 53 7.31 -11.23 -11.17
N LYS A 54 6.28 -11.30 -12.01
CA LYS A 54 6.37 -11.98 -13.33
C LYS A 54 7.27 -11.21 -14.28
N MET A 55 7.15 -9.89 -14.30
CA MET A 55 7.96 -9.02 -15.16
C MET A 55 9.44 -9.12 -14.80
N THR A 56 9.78 -9.00 -13.52
CA THR A 56 11.17 -9.07 -13.04
C THR A 56 11.77 -10.46 -13.23
N ALA A 57 11.01 -11.53 -13.00
CA ALA A 57 11.46 -12.90 -13.25
C ALA A 57 11.79 -13.14 -14.74
N LEU A 58 10.94 -12.65 -15.65
CA LEU A 58 11.17 -12.74 -17.10
C LEU A 58 12.40 -11.93 -17.52
N ALA A 59 12.60 -10.74 -16.93
CA ALA A 59 13.76 -9.92 -17.21
C ALA A 59 15.05 -10.60 -16.71
N ALA A 60 15.04 -11.12 -15.50
CA ALA A 60 16.16 -11.84 -14.90
C ALA A 60 16.54 -13.10 -15.71
N GLN A 61 15.55 -13.89 -16.16
CA GLN A 61 15.78 -15.09 -16.96
C GLN A 61 16.50 -14.80 -18.29
N LYS A 62 16.22 -13.63 -18.89
CA LYS A 62 16.77 -13.22 -20.19
C LYS A 62 18.01 -12.33 -20.07
N SER A 63 18.34 -11.89 -18.89
CA SER A 63 19.49 -10.99 -18.66
C SER A 63 20.81 -11.73 -18.91
N PRO A 64 21.74 -11.19 -19.70
CA PRO A 64 23.08 -11.74 -19.87
C PRO A 64 24.02 -11.38 -18.73
N VAL A 65 23.60 -10.52 -17.80
CA VAL A 65 24.37 -10.05 -16.67
C VAL A 65 23.67 -10.38 -15.35
N GLN A 66 24.39 -10.19 -14.24
CA GLN A 66 23.82 -10.39 -12.91
C GLN A 66 22.59 -9.51 -12.73
N PHE A 67 21.48 -10.13 -12.30
CA PHE A 67 20.21 -9.47 -12.00
C PHE A 67 19.88 -9.65 -10.51
N GLN A 68 19.78 -8.55 -9.79
CA GLN A 68 19.61 -8.55 -8.34
C GLN A 68 18.34 -7.81 -7.93
N GLN A 69 17.56 -8.40 -7.02
CA GLN A 69 16.40 -7.75 -6.41
C GLN A 69 16.72 -7.37 -4.96
N ILE A 70 16.34 -6.16 -4.57
CA ILE A 70 16.54 -5.63 -3.22
C ILE A 70 15.20 -5.44 -2.54
N ASP A 71 15.06 -5.99 -1.34
CA ASP A 71 13.89 -5.76 -0.49
C ASP A 71 14.07 -4.46 0.31
N GLY A 72 13.45 -3.39 -0.19
CA GLY A 72 13.39 -2.08 0.47
C GLY A 72 12.02 -1.77 1.09
N ASN A 73 11.14 -2.75 1.20
CA ASN A 73 9.71 -2.50 1.44
C ASN A 73 9.37 -2.21 2.91
N GLY A 74 9.90 -2.97 3.84
CA GLY A 74 9.53 -2.92 5.26
C GLY A 74 10.72 -2.92 6.20
N ILE A 75 10.42 -2.82 7.48
CA ILE A 75 11.45 -2.89 8.54
C ILE A 75 11.86 -4.35 8.79
N TYR A 76 10.93 -5.26 8.72
CA TYR A 76 11.20 -6.69 8.79
C TYR A 76 11.36 -7.24 7.37
N PRO A 77 12.56 -7.67 6.97
CA PRO A 77 12.79 -8.15 5.60
C PRO A 77 11.90 -9.34 5.27
N ILE A 78 11.37 -9.36 4.05
CA ILE A 78 10.52 -10.44 3.56
C ILE A 78 11.25 -11.80 3.65
N TRP A 79 12.54 -11.80 3.38
CA TRP A 79 13.42 -12.99 3.38
C TRP A 79 13.78 -13.50 4.78
N ALA A 80 13.47 -12.73 5.83
CA ALA A 80 13.78 -13.11 7.22
C ALA A 80 12.81 -14.15 7.81
N THR A 81 11.81 -14.57 7.04
CA THR A 81 10.90 -15.66 7.39
C THR A 81 10.63 -16.56 6.19
N ASP A 82 10.40 -17.82 6.44
CA ASP A 82 10.13 -18.89 5.44
C ASP A 82 8.64 -19.19 5.25
N ARG A 83 7.75 -18.44 5.89
CA ARG A 83 6.32 -18.72 5.90
C ARG A 83 5.44 -17.48 6.03
N HIS A 84 4.19 -17.60 5.62
CA HIS A 84 3.15 -16.64 5.96
C HIS A 84 2.52 -16.94 7.35
N TYR A 85 1.85 -15.96 7.92
CA TYR A 85 1.22 -16.04 9.25
C TYR A 85 -0.30 -16.01 9.13
N THR A 86 -0.96 -16.76 10.01
CA THR A 86 -2.42 -16.86 10.03
C THR A 86 -3.10 -15.67 10.71
N THR A 87 -2.40 -14.99 11.63
CA THR A 87 -2.93 -13.83 12.37
C THR A 87 -1.84 -12.78 12.57
N ALA A 88 -2.25 -11.50 12.68
CA ALA A 88 -1.32 -10.43 13.06
C ALA A 88 -0.68 -10.66 14.44
N HIS A 89 -1.38 -11.31 15.36
CA HIS A 89 -0.82 -11.66 16.68
C HIS A 89 0.35 -12.66 16.55
N SER A 90 0.20 -13.71 15.76
CA SER A 90 1.27 -14.70 15.54
C SER A 90 2.49 -14.08 14.86
N PHE A 91 2.28 -13.22 13.88
CA PHE A 91 3.36 -12.47 13.22
C PHE A 91 4.04 -11.51 14.20
N ARG A 92 3.28 -10.71 14.93
CA ARG A 92 3.83 -9.78 15.93
C ARG A 92 4.69 -10.50 16.97
N ARG A 93 4.22 -11.66 17.46
CA ARG A 93 5.02 -12.47 18.38
C ARG A 93 6.31 -12.99 17.74
N HIS A 94 6.30 -13.29 16.44
CA HIS A 94 7.49 -13.70 15.71
C HIS A 94 8.47 -12.54 15.58
N ILE A 95 8.05 -11.39 15.07
CA ILE A 95 8.93 -10.23 14.91
C ILE A 95 9.49 -9.73 16.24
N GLN A 96 8.73 -9.76 17.34
CA GLN A 96 9.24 -9.44 18.66
C GLN A 96 10.42 -10.32 19.12
N LYS A 97 10.60 -11.50 18.51
CA LYS A 97 11.74 -12.39 18.79
C LYS A 97 12.90 -12.20 17.83
N THR A 98 12.66 -11.70 16.64
CA THR A 98 13.60 -11.80 15.51
C THR A 98 13.96 -10.48 14.87
N ILE A 99 13.26 -9.38 15.18
CA ILE A 99 13.46 -8.08 14.52
C ILE A 99 14.72 -7.33 14.96
N ALA A 100 15.27 -7.63 16.14
CA ALA A 100 16.37 -6.86 16.75
C ALA A 100 17.56 -6.59 15.82
N PRO A 101 18.05 -7.55 14.99
CA PRO A 101 19.14 -7.28 14.06
C PRO A 101 18.82 -6.19 13.03
N PHE A 102 17.58 -6.09 12.62
CA PHE A 102 17.13 -5.17 11.55
C PHE A 102 16.84 -3.74 12.05
N LEU A 103 16.78 -3.53 13.36
CA LEU A 103 16.49 -2.21 13.95
C LEU A 103 17.71 -1.25 13.97
N ASN A 104 18.91 -1.79 13.72
CA ASN A 104 20.16 -1.02 13.65
C ASN A 104 20.71 -0.89 12.22
N ASP A 105 20.16 -1.65 11.27
CA ASP A 105 20.68 -1.73 9.90
C ASP A 105 19.71 -1.01 8.95
N PHE A 106 19.64 0.31 9.09
CA PHE A 106 18.79 1.14 8.24
C PHE A 106 19.56 1.65 7.02
N PRO A 107 18.89 1.79 5.88
CA PRO A 107 19.46 2.42 4.69
C PRO A 107 20.01 3.82 5.00
N VAL A 108 21.02 4.21 4.25
CA VAL A 108 21.61 5.56 4.35
C VAL A 108 20.60 6.59 3.86
N ASP A 109 20.43 7.68 4.60
CA ASP A 109 19.46 8.74 4.31
C ASP A 109 19.66 9.37 2.92
N ASP A 110 20.94 9.67 2.57
CA ASP A 110 21.32 10.19 1.26
C ASP A 110 22.56 9.45 0.75
N PRO A 111 22.40 8.52 -0.20
CA PRO A 111 23.52 7.78 -0.78
C PRO A 111 24.26 8.57 -1.87
N LEU A 112 23.66 9.62 -2.46
CA LEU A 112 24.21 10.31 -3.63
C LEU A 112 25.60 10.93 -3.41
N PRO A 113 25.91 11.57 -2.26
CA PRO A 113 27.24 12.10 -2.00
C PRO A 113 28.35 11.04 -1.99
N ARG A 114 28.01 9.79 -1.69
CA ARG A 114 28.98 8.68 -1.74
C ARG A 114 29.33 8.27 -3.16
N LEU A 115 28.38 8.41 -4.09
CA LEU A 115 28.56 8.07 -5.51
C LEU A 115 29.39 9.10 -6.26
N GLN A 116 29.44 10.36 -5.81
CA GLN A 116 30.18 11.44 -6.44
C GLN A 116 31.73 11.25 -6.34
N ARG A 117 32.20 10.44 -5.41
CA ARG A 117 33.66 10.32 -5.09
C ARG A 117 34.41 9.24 -5.86
N SER A 118 33.73 8.34 -6.55
CA SER A 118 34.39 7.12 -7.01
C SER A 118 34.39 6.87 -8.52
N TYR A 119 33.66 7.64 -9.32
CA TYR A 119 33.58 7.38 -10.75
C TYR A 119 33.33 8.64 -11.57
N THR A 120 34.27 8.97 -12.46
CA THR A 120 34.03 9.88 -13.56
C THR A 120 33.60 9.03 -14.74
N PRO A 121 32.34 9.07 -15.18
CA PRO A 121 31.94 8.31 -16.35
C PRO A 121 32.77 8.77 -17.53
N ASN A 122 33.54 7.90 -18.16
CA ASN A 122 33.97 8.14 -19.52
C ASN A 122 32.71 8.22 -20.37
N SER A 123 32.40 9.38 -20.88
CA SER A 123 31.14 9.91 -21.39
C SER A 123 30.57 9.24 -22.65
N THR A 124 30.80 7.95 -22.92
CA THR A 124 30.52 7.40 -24.24
C THR A 124 29.88 6.02 -24.34
N HIS A 125 29.45 5.42 -23.23
CA HIS A 125 28.84 4.08 -23.32
C HIS A 125 27.39 4.09 -23.83
N PHE A 126 26.63 5.16 -23.62
CA PHE A 126 25.35 5.38 -24.28
C PHE A 126 25.48 6.51 -25.28
N SER A 127 25.20 6.26 -26.56
CA SER A 127 25.18 7.36 -27.51
C SER A 127 24.13 8.37 -27.07
N ASN A 128 24.46 9.66 -27.05
CA ASN A 128 23.49 10.72 -26.73
C ASN A 128 22.23 10.63 -27.59
N ALA A 129 22.36 10.20 -28.85
CA ALA A 129 21.23 9.97 -29.73
C ALA A 129 20.25 8.90 -29.23
N MET A 130 20.78 7.80 -28.65
CA MET A 130 19.94 6.73 -28.10
C MET A 130 19.21 7.18 -26.83
N LEU A 131 19.91 7.85 -25.91
CA LEU A 131 19.26 8.38 -24.71
C LEU A 131 18.22 9.43 -25.05
N THR A 132 18.50 10.31 -26.03
CA THR A 132 17.56 11.34 -26.48
C THR A 132 16.28 10.73 -27.08
N HIS A 133 16.39 9.60 -27.78
CA HIS A 133 15.22 8.92 -28.34
C HIS A 133 14.25 8.38 -27.27
N PHE A 134 14.78 7.91 -26.13
CA PHE A 134 13.98 7.30 -25.07
C PHE A 134 13.71 8.24 -23.88
N THR A 135 14.43 9.36 -23.79
CA THR A 135 14.23 10.32 -22.69
C THR A 135 13.08 11.25 -23.02
N HIS A 136 12.11 11.32 -22.15
CA HIS A 136 11.00 12.25 -22.26
C HIS A 136 11.22 13.48 -21.37
N ASP A 137 10.84 14.66 -21.89
CA ASP A 137 10.70 15.84 -21.03
C ASP A 137 9.41 15.71 -20.23
N ILE A 138 9.56 15.16 -19.02
CA ILE A 138 8.43 14.94 -18.11
C ILE A 138 7.85 16.23 -17.55
N THR A 139 8.51 17.37 -17.69
CA THR A 139 7.99 18.67 -17.24
C THR A 139 6.93 19.23 -18.17
N THR A 140 6.97 18.85 -19.44
CA THR A 140 6.03 19.27 -20.49
C THR A 140 5.05 18.17 -20.86
N LEU A 141 5.12 16.99 -20.20
CA LEU A 141 4.25 15.86 -20.50
C LEU A 141 2.79 16.19 -20.23
N ASP A 142 1.96 16.10 -21.25
CA ASP A 142 0.51 16.06 -21.12
C ASP A 142 0.07 14.59 -20.91
N VAL A 143 -0.29 14.26 -19.67
CA VAL A 143 -0.73 12.91 -19.29
C VAL A 143 -1.97 12.47 -20.11
N SER A 144 -2.79 13.41 -20.59
CA SER A 144 -3.98 13.11 -21.39
C SER A 144 -3.68 12.46 -22.74
N THR A 145 -2.43 12.60 -23.23
CA THR A 145 -1.98 12.01 -24.51
C THR A 145 -1.48 10.57 -24.38
N LEU A 146 -1.31 10.06 -23.14
CA LEU A 146 -0.82 8.70 -22.93
C LEU A 146 -1.90 7.67 -23.27
N PRO A 147 -1.52 6.49 -23.79
CA PRO A 147 -2.44 5.41 -24.14
C PRO A 147 -2.90 4.62 -22.90
N ILE A 148 -3.55 5.30 -21.97
CA ILE A 148 -4.08 4.75 -20.70
C ILE A 148 -5.58 5.03 -20.58
N ASP A 149 -6.24 4.36 -19.65
CA ASP A 149 -7.64 4.63 -19.32
C ASP A 149 -7.78 5.98 -18.59
N HIS A 150 -8.36 6.96 -19.26
CA HIS A 150 -8.61 8.31 -18.74
C HIS A 150 -9.96 8.46 -18.01
N SER A 151 -10.69 7.38 -17.76
CA SER A 151 -11.95 7.41 -16.98
C SER A 151 -11.74 7.80 -15.53
N VAL A 152 -10.53 7.60 -14.98
CA VAL A 152 -10.13 8.02 -13.63
C VAL A 152 -9.38 9.34 -13.71
N GLN A 153 -9.91 10.34 -13.03
CA GLN A 153 -9.31 11.68 -13.02
C GLN A 153 -8.14 11.77 -12.04
N ALA A 154 -7.18 12.63 -12.35
CA ALA A 154 -6.06 12.93 -11.47
C ALA A 154 -6.55 13.57 -10.16
N ILE A 155 -5.93 13.19 -9.03
CA ILE A 155 -6.23 13.79 -7.72
C ILE A 155 -5.54 15.15 -7.62
N SER A 156 -6.33 16.22 -7.56
CA SER A 156 -5.85 17.61 -7.65
C SER A 156 -5.22 18.16 -6.36
N ASP A 157 -5.66 17.67 -5.20
CA ASP A 157 -5.27 18.18 -3.87
C ASP A 157 -4.07 17.43 -3.26
N ARG A 158 -3.46 16.52 -4.01
CA ARG A 158 -2.35 15.70 -3.54
C ARG A 158 -1.24 15.62 -4.58
N LYS A 159 -0.06 16.07 -4.21
CA LYS A 159 1.14 16.02 -5.04
C LYS A 159 2.02 14.84 -4.67
N GLY A 160 2.71 14.26 -5.67
CA GLY A 160 3.69 13.20 -5.50
C GLY A 160 5.10 13.72 -5.22
N GLY A 161 6.02 12.79 -4.94
CA GLY A 161 7.44 13.05 -4.74
C GLY A 161 7.85 13.11 -3.27
N TYR A 162 9.17 12.96 -3.05
CA TYR A 162 9.76 12.89 -1.71
C TYR A 162 9.50 14.15 -0.86
N GLY A 163 9.62 15.34 -1.46
CA GLY A 163 9.40 16.60 -0.75
C GLY A 163 7.99 16.72 -0.14
N GLU A 164 6.98 16.29 -0.88
CA GLU A 164 5.59 16.29 -0.41
C GLU A 164 5.34 15.20 0.65
N ALA A 165 5.90 14.01 0.45
CA ALA A 165 5.86 12.94 1.44
C ALA A 165 6.45 13.37 2.78
N ARG A 166 7.61 14.04 2.75
CA ARG A 166 8.30 14.55 3.93
C ARG A 166 7.53 15.65 4.64
N LYS A 167 6.97 16.63 3.90
CA LYS A 167 6.10 17.67 4.47
C LYS A 167 4.93 17.03 5.21
N ARG A 168 4.32 16.02 4.60
CA ARG A 168 3.18 15.30 5.20
C ARG A 168 3.59 14.52 6.45
N LEU A 169 4.74 13.83 6.41
CA LEU A 169 5.27 13.15 7.59
C LEU A 169 5.51 14.12 8.75
N VAL A 170 6.19 15.24 8.51
CA VAL A 170 6.46 16.26 9.53
C VAL A 170 5.15 16.82 10.08
N HIS A 171 4.20 17.15 9.22
CA HIS A 171 2.87 17.61 9.66
C HIS A 171 2.19 16.58 10.56
N PHE A 172 2.14 15.31 10.13
CA PHE A 172 1.55 14.24 10.92
C PHE A 172 2.25 14.04 12.28
N MET A 173 3.58 14.05 12.32
CA MET A 173 4.33 13.92 13.56
C MET A 173 4.01 15.03 14.56
N ASN A 174 3.79 16.26 14.08
CA ASN A 174 3.50 17.41 14.91
C ASN A 174 2.04 17.52 15.38
N THR A 175 1.09 17.02 14.56
CA THR A 175 -0.35 17.29 14.78
C THR A 175 -1.17 16.03 15.05
N GLY A 176 -0.81 14.88 14.46
CA GLY A 176 -1.60 13.66 14.47
C GLY A 176 -1.04 12.55 15.36
N LEU A 177 0.29 12.44 15.47
CA LEU A 177 0.95 11.32 16.13
C LEU A 177 0.49 11.12 17.58
N ASN A 178 0.42 12.19 18.37
CA ASN A 178 0.04 12.12 19.79
C ASN A 178 -1.41 11.69 20.06
N LYS A 179 -2.24 11.66 19.03
CA LYS A 179 -3.67 11.28 19.12
C LYS A 179 -4.02 10.06 18.26
N TYR A 180 -3.01 9.44 17.66
CA TYR A 180 -3.21 8.45 16.62
C TYR A 180 -3.98 7.21 17.10
N ASP A 181 -3.80 6.77 18.33
CA ASP A 181 -4.49 5.61 18.91
C ASP A 181 -5.98 5.86 19.16
N VAL A 182 -6.34 7.10 19.52
CA VAL A 182 -7.72 7.50 19.84
C VAL A 182 -8.45 7.99 18.61
N ASP A 183 -7.88 8.96 17.90
CA ASP A 183 -8.56 9.69 16.83
C ASP A 183 -8.59 8.96 15.50
N ARG A 184 -7.76 7.93 15.29
CA ARG A 184 -7.74 7.12 14.05
C ARG A 184 -9.08 6.47 13.71
N GLN A 185 -10.04 6.45 14.63
CA GLN A 185 -11.40 5.98 14.40
C GLN A 185 -12.36 7.12 14.04
N SER A 186 -11.92 8.38 14.01
CA SER A 186 -12.76 9.54 13.69
C SER A 186 -12.68 9.85 12.19
N ALA A 187 -13.76 9.64 11.44
CA ALA A 187 -13.81 10.02 10.03
C ALA A 187 -13.96 11.52 9.81
N ASP A 188 -14.56 12.25 10.77
CA ASP A 188 -14.73 13.71 10.67
C ASP A 188 -13.42 14.48 10.82
N ASN A 189 -12.45 13.96 11.56
CA ASN A 189 -11.17 14.61 11.82
C ASN A 189 -9.99 13.94 11.12
N ASP A 190 -10.14 12.74 10.62
CA ASP A 190 -9.17 11.86 9.96
C ASP A 190 -7.69 12.15 10.28
N PRO A 191 -7.19 11.77 11.46
CA PRO A 191 -5.82 12.03 11.88
C PRO A 191 -4.83 11.03 11.28
N SER A 192 -5.21 10.31 10.23
CA SER A 192 -4.32 9.37 9.55
C SER A 192 -3.12 10.11 8.97
N SER A 193 -1.98 9.43 8.89
CA SER A 193 -0.77 10.01 8.29
C SER A 193 -0.97 10.37 6.81
N GLY A 194 -1.85 9.64 6.11
CA GLY A 194 -2.06 9.76 4.67
C GLY A 194 -0.80 9.46 3.85
N LEU A 195 0.13 8.68 4.41
CA LEU A 195 1.41 8.35 3.78
C LEU A 195 1.38 7.07 2.95
N SER A 196 0.29 6.28 2.99
CA SER A 196 0.23 5.02 2.24
C SER A 196 0.49 5.19 0.73
N PRO A 197 -0.02 6.21 0.01
CA PRO A 197 0.34 6.40 -1.39
C PRO A 197 1.84 6.68 -1.59
N TYR A 198 2.43 7.46 -0.71
CA TYR A 198 3.85 7.79 -0.80
C TYR A 198 4.77 6.60 -0.50
N LEU A 199 4.34 5.72 0.42
CA LEU A 199 5.02 4.45 0.67
C LEU A 199 4.86 3.48 -0.52
N HIS A 200 3.69 3.45 -1.14
CA HIS A 200 3.41 2.61 -2.32
C HIS A 200 4.29 2.99 -3.52
N PHE A 201 4.42 4.28 -3.81
CA PHE A 201 5.24 4.78 -4.91
C PHE A 201 6.73 4.95 -4.57
N GLY A 202 7.16 4.58 -3.36
CA GLY A 202 8.55 4.74 -2.93
C GLY A 202 9.01 6.19 -2.77
N HIS A 203 8.07 7.12 -2.62
CA HIS A 203 8.37 8.55 -2.35
C HIS A 203 8.89 8.78 -0.93
N ILE A 204 8.66 7.84 -0.02
CA ILE A 204 9.25 7.80 1.31
C ILE A 204 9.36 6.33 1.74
N SER A 205 10.37 5.99 2.53
CA SER A 205 10.54 4.65 3.06
C SER A 205 9.89 4.47 4.44
N ALA A 206 9.52 3.24 4.76
CA ALA A 206 9.12 2.88 6.13
C ALA A 206 10.28 3.11 7.12
N HIS A 207 11.52 2.93 6.67
CA HIS A 207 12.72 3.17 7.47
C HIS A 207 12.85 4.63 7.89
N GLU A 208 12.66 5.60 6.98
CA GLU A 208 12.70 7.02 7.35
C GLU A 208 11.62 7.36 8.37
N MET A 209 10.41 6.85 8.21
CA MET A 209 9.33 7.08 9.18
C MET A 209 9.70 6.58 10.58
N VAL A 210 10.22 5.37 10.66
CA VAL A 210 10.63 4.74 11.92
C VAL A 210 11.85 5.44 12.53
N GLN A 211 12.85 5.77 11.73
CA GLN A 211 14.04 6.48 12.18
C GLN A 211 13.70 7.85 12.80
N ARG A 212 12.76 8.59 12.20
CA ARG A 212 12.29 9.86 12.78
C ARG A 212 11.58 9.69 14.12
N ILE A 213 10.89 8.57 14.32
CA ILE A 213 10.32 8.22 15.62
C ILE A 213 11.44 7.92 16.62
N TRP A 214 12.47 7.14 16.21
CA TRP A 214 13.62 6.87 17.07
C TRP A 214 14.31 8.15 17.54
N VAL A 215 14.54 9.09 16.63
CA VAL A 215 15.15 10.39 16.95
C VAL A 215 14.25 11.19 17.89
N LEU A 216 12.95 11.30 17.58
CA LEU A 216 12.00 12.10 18.35
C LEU A 216 11.89 11.62 19.82
N TYR A 217 11.92 10.32 20.04
CA TYR A 217 11.76 9.72 21.36
C TYR A 217 13.11 9.28 21.98
N GLN A 218 14.25 9.60 21.36
CA GLN A 218 15.58 9.14 21.76
C GLN A 218 15.61 7.62 22.00
N TRP A 219 14.87 6.90 21.18
CA TRP A 219 14.66 5.46 21.29
C TRP A 219 15.83 4.70 20.64
N ASN A 220 16.18 3.56 21.23
CA ASN A 220 17.14 2.63 20.67
C ASN A 220 16.71 1.17 20.91
N PRO A 221 17.22 0.18 20.15
CA PRO A 221 16.78 -1.21 20.22
C PRO A 221 16.92 -1.90 21.59
N SER A 222 17.78 -1.40 22.48
CA SER A 222 17.90 -1.97 23.85
C SER A 222 16.67 -1.67 24.72
N MET A 223 15.81 -0.76 24.31
CA MET A 223 14.62 -0.35 25.05
C MET A 223 13.41 -1.27 24.83
N VAL A 224 13.48 -2.23 23.90
CA VAL A 224 12.38 -3.19 23.70
C VAL A 224 12.16 -4.08 24.92
N ALA A 225 10.92 -4.48 25.15
CA ALA A 225 10.60 -5.43 26.22
C ALA A 225 11.24 -6.79 25.94
N THR A 226 11.77 -7.43 26.98
CA THR A 226 12.44 -8.74 26.88
C THR A 226 11.50 -9.88 26.52
N LYS A 227 10.21 -9.76 26.85
CA LYS A 227 9.21 -10.82 26.65
C LYS A 227 8.40 -10.59 25.38
N ALA A 228 8.53 -11.50 24.40
CA ALA A 228 7.74 -11.53 23.18
C ALA A 228 6.35 -12.14 23.44
N THR A 229 5.35 -11.30 23.69
CA THR A 229 3.98 -11.72 24.00
C THR A 229 3.07 -11.75 22.78
N GLY A 230 3.41 -11.05 21.69
CA GLY A 230 2.55 -10.77 20.55
C GLY A 230 1.55 -9.62 20.82
N SER A 231 1.63 -8.96 21.99
CA SER A 231 0.86 -7.74 22.25
C SER A 231 1.32 -6.61 21.35
N ARG A 232 0.40 -5.76 20.94
CA ARG A 232 0.70 -4.53 20.19
C ARG A 232 1.19 -3.40 21.10
N GLU A 233 0.99 -3.52 22.41
CA GLU A 233 1.28 -2.48 23.40
C GLU A 233 2.40 -2.93 24.33
N LYS A 234 3.18 -1.96 24.81
CA LYS A 234 4.22 -2.13 25.83
C LYS A 234 5.41 -3.00 25.41
N TRP A 235 5.58 -3.24 24.10
CA TRP A 235 6.76 -3.96 23.63
C TRP A 235 7.88 -3.01 23.19
N TRP A 236 7.51 -1.91 22.53
CA TRP A 236 8.45 -0.87 22.12
C TRP A 236 8.86 0.06 23.26
N ASN A 237 8.15 0.02 24.42
CA ASN A 237 8.30 0.96 25.53
C ASN A 237 8.19 2.43 25.09
N LEU A 238 7.26 2.70 24.20
CA LEU A 238 6.92 4.02 23.65
C LEU A 238 5.47 4.40 24.04
N PRO A 239 5.08 5.68 23.92
CA PRO A 239 3.69 6.07 24.13
C PRO A 239 2.71 5.30 23.27
N ALA A 240 1.52 5.01 23.79
CA ALA A 240 0.50 4.19 23.12
C ALA A 240 0.17 4.65 21.68
N PRO A 241 0.06 5.97 21.35
CA PRO A 241 -0.14 6.41 19.98
C PRO A 241 1.01 6.01 19.03
N VAL A 242 2.24 6.07 19.52
CA VAL A 242 3.43 5.70 18.75
C VAL A 242 3.48 4.20 18.51
N GLU A 243 3.22 3.39 19.56
CA GLU A 243 3.13 1.93 19.41
C GLU A 243 2.00 1.52 18.45
N ALA A 244 0.88 2.24 18.48
CA ALA A 244 -0.21 2.01 17.54
C ALA A 244 0.18 2.33 16.09
N LEU A 245 1.00 3.34 15.85
CA LEU A 245 1.55 3.66 14.52
C LEU A 245 2.58 2.61 14.08
N LEU A 246 3.52 2.23 14.95
CA LEU A 246 4.51 1.19 14.66
C LEU A 246 3.85 -0.15 14.34
N ASP A 247 2.74 -0.48 14.99
CA ASP A 247 1.95 -1.66 14.66
C ASP A 247 1.40 -1.62 13.23
N GLN A 248 1.04 -0.45 12.71
CA GLN A 248 0.61 -0.32 11.31
C GLN A 248 1.80 -0.42 10.33
N ILE A 249 2.90 0.26 10.62
CA ILE A 249 4.05 0.34 9.71
C ILE A 249 4.84 -0.98 9.68
N ILE A 250 5.03 -1.62 10.85
CA ILE A 250 5.86 -2.82 10.98
C ILE A 250 5.00 -4.07 10.94
N THR A 251 3.97 -4.20 11.80
CA THR A 251 3.21 -5.45 11.84
C THR A 251 2.30 -5.62 10.63
N TRP A 252 1.38 -4.69 10.42
CA TRP A 252 0.37 -4.87 9.36
C TRP A 252 0.95 -4.71 7.97
N ARG A 253 1.83 -3.72 7.76
CA ARG A 253 2.46 -3.52 6.46
C ARG A 253 3.33 -4.72 6.08
N ASP A 254 4.27 -5.12 6.93
CA ASP A 254 5.19 -6.21 6.61
C ASP A 254 4.45 -7.56 6.51
N LEU A 255 3.38 -7.76 7.30
CA LEU A 255 2.50 -8.93 7.17
C LEU A 255 1.86 -9.03 5.78
N GLY A 256 1.43 -7.90 5.19
CA GLY A 256 0.88 -7.87 3.83
C GLY A 256 1.91 -8.26 2.78
N PHE A 257 3.13 -7.76 2.88
CA PHE A 257 4.23 -8.09 1.97
C PHE A 257 4.64 -9.56 2.08
N ILE A 258 4.83 -10.06 3.30
CA ILE A 258 5.14 -11.48 3.57
C ILE A 258 4.01 -12.40 3.08
N TYR A 259 2.77 -12.00 3.26
CA TYR A 259 1.62 -12.75 2.78
C TYR A 259 1.62 -12.92 1.26
N CYS A 260 1.84 -11.85 0.51
CA CYS A 260 1.88 -11.90 -0.94
C CYS A 260 3.10 -12.70 -1.45
N HIS A 261 4.25 -12.59 -0.77
CA HIS A 261 5.46 -13.33 -1.13
C HIS A 261 5.28 -14.85 -1.00
N HIS A 262 4.74 -15.31 0.13
CA HIS A 262 4.62 -16.75 0.43
C HIS A 262 3.32 -17.39 -0.08
N ASN A 263 2.42 -16.63 -0.68
CA ASN A 263 1.15 -17.16 -1.14
C ASN A 263 0.88 -16.76 -2.59
N PRO A 264 1.14 -17.61 -3.57
CA PRO A 264 0.90 -17.29 -4.98
C PRO A 264 -0.55 -16.99 -5.31
N ASN A 265 -1.48 -17.45 -4.48
CA ASN A 265 -2.93 -17.23 -4.63
C ASN A 265 -3.44 -16.07 -3.77
N TYR A 266 -2.56 -15.15 -3.33
CA TYR A 266 -2.89 -14.09 -2.38
C TYR A 266 -4.12 -13.24 -2.75
N ALA A 267 -4.44 -13.11 -4.04
CA ALA A 267 -5.54 -12.31 -4.54
C ALA A 267 -6.84 -13.12 -4.77
N THR A 268 -6.86 -14.42 -4.46
CA THR A 268 -7.99 -15.28 -4.79
C THR A 268 -8.66 -15.91 -3.56
N TYR A 269 -9.88 -16.41 -3.73
CA TYR A 269 -10.65 -17.09 -2.69
C TYR A 269 -9.90 -18.26 -2.04
N GLU A 270 -9.06 -18.97 -2.81
CA GLU A 270 -8.27 -20.12 -2.35
C GLU A 270 -7.26 -19.76 -1.27
N SER A 271 -6.86 -18.49 -1.18
CA SER A 271 -5.95 -18.01 -0.15
C SER A 271 -6.57 -17.90 1.24
N LEU A 272 -7.90 -17.93 1.33
CA LEU A 272 -8.60 -17.80 2.61
C LEU A 272 -8.39 -19.03 3.50
N PRO A 273 -8.42 -18.86 4.83
CA PRO A 273 -8.36 -20.00 5.74
C PRO A 273 -9.59 -20.90 5.59
N GLU A 274 -9.39 -22.20 5.78
CA GLU A 274 -10.41 -23.22 5.53
C GLU A 274 -11.72 -22.94 6.31
N TRP A 275 -11.61 -22.56 7.59
CA TRP A 275 -12.79 -22.21 8.40
C TRP A 275 -13.62 -21.07 7.80
N ALA A 276 -12.97 -20.13 7.10
CA ALA A 276 -13.65 -19.00 6.48
C ALA A 276 -14.36 -19.41 5.19
N LYS A 277 -13.74 -20.31 4.39
CA LYS A 277 -14.35 -20.87 3.18
C LYS A 277 -15.57 -21.68 3.52
N ILE A 278 -15.45 -22.66 4.42
CA ILE A 278 -16.55 -23.52 4.87
C ILE A 278 -17.74 -22.66 5.35
N THR A 279 -17.50 -21.69 6.25
CA THR A 279 -18.61 -20.91 6.77
C THR A 279 -19.28 -20.02 5.72
N MET A 280 -18.54 -19.51 4.73
CA MET A 280 -19.16 -18.75 3.63
C MET A 280 -19.91 -19.64 2.65
N GLU A 281 -19.44 -20.87 2.41
CA GLU A 281 -20.12 -21.88 1.59
C GLU A 281 -21.43 -22.33 2.23
N ASP A 282 -21.45 -22.59 3.53
CA ASP A 282 -22.66 -22.94 4.30
C ASP A 282 -23.74 -21.85 4.20
N HIS A 283 -23.34 -20.59 3.99
CA HIS A 283 -24.21 -19.42 3.93
C HIS A 283 -24.46 -18.88 2.51
N LEU A 284 -24.06 -19.58 1.46
CA LEU A 284 -24.31 -19.16 0.07
C LEU A 284 -25.81 -19.06 -0.26
N GLY A 285 -26.63 -19.95 0.32
CA GLY A 285 -28.07 -19.98 0.14
C GLY A 285 -28.84 -18.95 0.96
N ASP A 286 -28.19 -18.18 1.79
CA ASP A 286 -28.84 -17.20 2.65
C ASP A 286 -29.48 -16.05 1.84
N SER A 287 -30.66 -15.61 2.23
CA SER A 287 -31.36 -14.51 1.60
C SER A 287 -30.60 -13.20 1.75
N ARG A 288 -30.41 -12.51 0.63
CA ARG A 288 -29.78 -11.19 0.57
C ARG A 288 -30.84 -10.16 0.13
N PRO A 289 -31.24 -9.24 1.02
CA PRO A 289 -32.31 -8.27 0.69
C PRO A 289 -31.88 -7.26 -0.39
N TYR A 290 -30.57 -7.10 -0.59
CA TYR A 290 -29.99 -6.23 -1.60
C TYR A 290 -28.83 -6.93 -2.29
N ILE A 291 -28.77 -6.80 -3.61
CA ILE A 291 -27.65 -7.23 -4.45
C ILE A 291 -27.38 -6.07 -5.42
N TYR A 292 -26.10 -5.74 -5.60
CA TYR A 292 -25.67 -4.68 -6.49
C TYR A 292 -24.62 -5.17 -7.49
N THR A 293 -24.67 -4.62 -8.67
CA THR A 293 -23.67 -4.81 -9.73
C THR A 293 -22.42 -3.98 -9.45
N LEU A 294 -21.29 -4.35 -10.06
CA LEU A 294 -20.05 -3.54 -10.03
C LEU A 294 -20.32 -2.06 -10.38
N LYS A 295 -21.15 -1.80 -11.40
CA LYS A 295 -21.47 -0.44 -11.84
C LYS A 295 -22.22 0.35 -10.76
N GLU A 296 -23.19 -0.25 -10.07
CA GLU A 296 -23.91 0.40 -8.98
C GLU A 296 -23.01 0.68 -7.77
N PHE A 297 -22.09 -0.25 -7.44
CA PHE A 297 -21.06 -0.01 -6.44
C PHE A 297 -20.14 1.14 -6.87
N GLU A 298 -19.63 1.11 -8.09
CA GLU A 298 -18.71 2.13 -8.61
C GLU A 298 -19.34 3.53 -8.57
N GLN A 299 -20.62 3.64 -8.94
CA GLN A 299 -21.36 4.89 -8.95
C GLN A 299 -21.93 5.31 -7.58
N ALA A 300 -21.64 4.57 -6.52
CA ALA A 300 -22.14 4.83 -5.17
C ALA A 300 -23.68 4.91 -5.11
N GLN A 301 -24.37 3.96 -5.76
CA GLN A 301 -25.84 3.88 -5.89
C GLN A 301 -26.47 2.80 -5.00
N THR A 302 -25.87 2.50 -3.86
CA THR A 302 -26.48 1.59 -2.89
C THR A 302 -27.51 2.32 -2.00
N HIS A 303 -28.29 1.56 -1.25
CA HIS A 303 -29.23 2.13 -0.25
C HIS A 303 -28.52 2.72 0.99
N ASP A 304 -27.20 2.46 1.19
CA ASP A 304 -26.49 2.83 2.40
C ASP A 304 -25.69 4.13 2.20
N PRO A 305 -26.09 5.24 2.83
CA PRO A 305 -25.47 6.54 2.63
C PRO A 305 -24.02 6.60 3.13
N ILE A 306 -23.64 5.79 4.16
CA ILE A 306 -22.26 5.76 4.66
C ILE A 306 -21.35 5.02 3.66
N TRP A 307 -21.84 3.91 3.12
CA TRP A 307 -21.12 3.18 2.09
C TRP A 307 -20.90 4.03 0.83
N ASN A 308 -21.97 4.68 0.38
CA ASN A 308 -21.92 5.57 -0.79
C ASN A 308 -20.95 6.76 -0.57
N ALA A 309 -20.93 7.35 0.62
CA ALA A 309 -20.00 8.40 0.97
C ALA A 309 -18.54 7.88 0.96
N ALA A 310 -18.29 6.68 1.47
CA ALA A 310 -16.97 6.06 1.44
C ALA A 310 -16.47 5.78 0.02
N GLN A 311 -17.36 5.30 -0.86
CA GLN A 311 -17.05 5.10 -2.28
C GLN A 311 -16.75 6.43 -2.99
N ARG A 312 -17.53 7.48 -2.73
CA ARG A 312 -17.25 8.80 -3.31
C ARG A 312 -15.94 9.41 -2.81
N GLN A 313 -15.59 9.21 -1.53
CA GLN A 313 -14.27 9.60 -1.03
C GLN A 313 -13.16 8.86 -1.79
N LEU A 314 -13.29 7.55 -1.99
CA LEU A 314 -12.32 6.77 -2.75
C LEU A 314 -12.12 7.33 -4.16
N VAL A 315 -13.21 7.57 -4.88
CA VAL A 315 -13.16 8.11 -6.26
C VAL A 315 -12.59 9.52 -6.30
N LYS A 316 -12.96 10.39 -5.35
CA LYS A 316 -12.58 11.81 -5.33
C LYS A 316 -11.14 12.05 -4.85
N GLU A 317 -10.69 11.29 -3.84
CA GLU A 317 -9.41 11.54 -3.15
C GLU A 317 -8.36 10.45 -3.37
N GLY A 318 -8.70 9.37 -4.08
CA GLY A 318 -7.83 8.21 -4.21
C GLY A 318 -7.53 7.50 -2.89
N ARG A 319 -8.36 7.71 -1.89
CA ARG A 319 -8.22 7.12 -0.55
C ARG A 319 -9.56 6.96 0.15
N MET A 320 -9.58 6.18 1.19
CA MET A 320 -10.75 5.99 2.06
C MET A 320 -10.30 5.91 3.51
N HIS A 321 -11.08 6.46 4.43
CA HIS A 321 -10.82 6.31 5.86
C HIS A 321 -10.78 4.82 6.25
N ASN A 322 -9.74 4.38 6.96
CA ASN A 322 -9.45 2.94 7.17
C ASN A 322 -10.62 2.17 7.82
N TYR A 323 -11.28 2.73 8.82
CA TYR A 323 -12.43 2.05 9.43
C TYR A 323 -13.61 1.93 8.46
N LEU A 324 -13.85 2.96 7.65
CA LEU A 324 -14.88 2.94 6.62
C LEU A 324 -14.50 1.99 5.47
N ARG A 325 -13.22 1.83 5.15
CA ARG A 325 -12.76 0.81 4.18
C ARG A 325 -13.11 -0.61 4.64
N MET A 326 -12.97 -0.89 5.93
CA MET A 326 -13.42 -2.19 6.48
C MET A 326 -14.92 -2.38 6.36
N LEU A 327 -15.74 -1.38 6.70
CA LEU A 327 -17.21 -1.42 6.53
C LEU A 327 -17.57 -1.57 5.06
N TRP A 328 -16.96 -0.78 4.18
CA TRP A 328 -17.16 -0.78 2.73
C TRP A 328 -16.95 -2.18 2.16
N ALA A 329 -15.85 -2.83 2.46
CA ALA A 329 -15.57 -4.17 1.97
C ALA A 329 -16.50 -5.24 2.56
N LYS A 330 -16.85 -5.17 3.85
CA LYS A 330 -17.84 -6.07 4.46
C LYS A 330 -19.22 -5.95 3.82
N LYS A 331 -19.61 -4.75 3.39
CA LYS A 331 -20.89 -4.53 2.72
C LYS A 331 -20.89 -5.06 1.30
N VAL A 332 -19.78 -5.01 0.58
CA VAL A 332 -19.67 -5.67 -0.74
C VAL A 332 -19.87 -7.18 -0.57
N LEU A 333 -19.23 -7.84 0.41
CA LEU A 333 -19.50 -9.25 0.70
C LEU A 333 -20.98 -9.51 1.04
N HIS A 334 -21.62 -8.59 1.73
CA HIS A 334 -23.03 -8.70 2.10
C HIS A 334 -24.00 -8.61 0.90
N TRP A 335 -23.62 -7.85 -0.12
CA TRP A 335 -24.47 -7.45 -1.23
C TRP A 335 -24.08 -8.04 -2.58
N THR A 336 -23.30 -9.09 -2.59
CA THR A 336 -22.94 -9.90 -3.76
C THR A 336 -23.42 -11.34 -3.59
N ASN A 337 -23.59 -12.08 -4.68
CA ASN A 337 -24.08 -13.46 -4.63
C ASN A 337 -23.05 -14.42 -4.03
N THR A 338 -21.76 -14.20 -4.31
CA THR A 338 -20.68 -15.09 -3.90
C THR A 338 -19.50 -14.32 -3.31
N PRO A 339 -18.70 -14.96 -2.44
CA PRO A 339 -17.45 -14.35 -1.95
C PRO A 339 -16.45 -14.06 -3.07
N GLN A 340 -16.43 -14.87 -4.13
CA GLN A 340 -15.56 -14.67 -5.28
C GLN A 340 -15.94 -13.40 -6.05
N GLU A 341 -17.22 -13.16 -6.26
CA GLU A 341 -17.75 -11.92 -6.84
C GLU A 341 -17.38 -10.71 -5.96
N ALA A 342 -17.50 -10.85 -4.64
CA ALA A 342 -17.09 -9.80 -3.70
C ALA A 342 -15.61 -9.45 -3.83
N ILE A 343 -14.73 -10.45 -3.91
CA ILE A 343 -13.28 -10.26 -4.09
C ILE A 343 -13.01 -9.50 -5.39
N ALA A 344 -13.59 -9.93 -6.50
CA ALA A 344 -13.40 -9.32 -7.82
C ALA A 344 -13.83 -7.83 -7.82
N ILE A 345 -14.98 -7.52 -7.24
CA ILE A 345 -15.48 -6.13 -7.13
C ILE A 345 -14.59 -5.29 -6.22
N LEU A 346 -14.16 -5.83 -5.07
CA LEU A 346 -13.28 -5.12 -4.15
C LEU A 346 -11.91 -4.83 -4.76
N GLU A 347 -11.35 -5.80 -5.48
CA GLU A 347 -10.08 -5.64 -6.17
C GLU A 347 -10.19 -4.59 -7.28
N GLU A 348 -11.21 -4.68 -8.13
CA GLU A 348 -11.44 -3.74 -9.22
C GLU A 348 -11.56 -2.31 -8.70
N LEU A 349 -12.49 -2.05 -7.76
CA LEU A 349 -12.73 -0.71 -7.24
C LEU A 349 -11.52 -0.14 -6.47
N ASN A 350 -10.83 -0.98 -5.68
CA ASN A 350 -9.65 -0.55 -4.95
C ASN A 350 -8.49 -0.24 -5.92
N ASN A 351 -8.21 -1.13 -6.87
CA ASN A 351 -7.07 -0.98 -7.77
C ASN A 351 -7.28 0.11 -8.81
N LYS A 352 -8.54 0.41 -9.17
CA LYS A 352 -8.89 1.48 -10.09
C LYS A 352 -8.76 2.86 -9.45
N TYR A 353 -9.21 3.03 -8.20
CA TYR A 353 -9.37 4.35 -7.60
C TYR A 353 -8.39 4.67 -6.47
N ALA A 354 -7.89 3.69 -5.72
CA ALA A 354 -6.97 3.98 -4.63
C ALA A 354 -5.57 4.32 -5.16
N LEU A 355 -4.99 5.43 -4.66
CA LEU A 355 -3.60 5.80 -4.95
C LEU A 355 -2.58 4.75 -4.46
N ASP A 356 -2.94 4.00 -3.42
CA ASP A 356 -2.21 2.84 -2.90
C ASP A 356 -2.81 1.50 -3.38
N GLY A 357 -3.55 1.50 -4.48
CA GLY A 357 -4.05 0.30 -5.14
C GLY A 357 -2.90 -0.62 -5.61
N ARG A 358 -3.17 -1.92 -5.76
CA ARG A 358 -2.18 -2.93 -6.18
C ARG A 358 -1.03 -3.17 -5.19
N ASP A 359 -1.07 -2.51 -4.03
CA ASP A 359 -0.11 -2.74 -2.94
C ASP A 359 -0.41 -4.09 -2.25
N PRO A 360 0.60 -4.82 -1.72
CA PRO A 360 0.37 -6.02 -0.91
C PRO A 360 -0.63 -5.82 0.23
N ASN A 361 -0.67 -4.61 0.81
CA ASN A 361 -1.65 -4.27 1.85
C ASN A 361 -3.07 -4.09 1.32
N SER A 362 -3.25 -3.77 0.04
CA SER A 362 -4.56 -3.80 -0.61
C SER A 362 -5.12 -5.23 -0.64
N TYR A 363 -4.35 -6.18 -1.11
CA TYR A 363 -4.76 -7.60 -1.17
C TYR A 363 -4.96 -8.19 0.23
N SER A 364 -4.01 -8.01 1.13
CA SER A 364 -4.15 -8.50 2.50
C SER A 364 -5.34 -7.88 3.24
N GLY A 365 -5.64 -6.61 2.97
CA GLY A 365 -6.81 -5.89 3.50
C GLY A 365 -8.13 -6.41 2.95
N ILE A 366 -8.22 -6.68 1.65
CA ILE A 366 -9.40 -7.30 1.02
C ILE A 366 -9.62 -8.68 1.64
N MET A 367 -8.60 -9.53 1.69
CA MET A 367 -8.71 -10.87 2.26
C MET A 367 -9.02 -10.87 3.75
N TRP A 368 -8.53 -9.86 4.50
CA TRP A 368 -8.92 -9.69 5.90
C TRP A 368 -10.44 -9.54 6.07
N THR A 369 -11.12 -8.89 5.13
CA THR A 369 -12.57 -8.73 5.21
C THR A 369 -13.34 -10.05 5.04
N LEU A 370 -12.70 -11.06 4.44
CA LEU A 370 -13.26 -12.40 4.26
C LEU A 370 -12.68 -13.43 5.27
N GLY A 371 -12.00 -12.97 6.32
CA GLY A 371 -11.54 -13.85 7.41
C GLY A 371 -10.04 -14.11 7.50
N ARG A 372 -9.24 -13.66 6.51
CA ARG A 372 -7.79 -13.78 6.59
C ARG A 372 -7.24 -12.94 7.74
N PHE A 373 -6.29 -13.47 8.51
CA PHE A 373 -5.70 -12.83 9.70
C PHE A 373 -6.67 -12.59 10.88
N ASP A 374 -7.91 -13.08 10.80
CA ASP A 374 -8.91 -12.97 11.85
C ASP A 374 -9.26 -14.35 12.45
N ARG A 375 -10.16 -14.38 13.38
CA ARG A 375 -10.73 -15.58 13.99
C ARG A 375 -12.21 -15.71 13.67
N ALA A 376 -12.78 -16.86 13.93
CA ALA A 376 -14.21 -17.08 13.88
C ALA A 376 -14.95 -16.22 14.93
N TRP A 377 -16.08 -15.65 14.52
CA TRP A 377 -16.99 -14.83 15.33
C TRP A 377 -18.35 -15.52 15.48
N THR A 378 -19.26 -14.92 16.22
CA THR A 378 -20.65 -15.38 16.32
C THR A 378 -21.28 -15.41 14.93
N GLU A 379 -21.87 -16.55 14.60
CA GLU A 379 -22.50 -16.84 13.30
C GLU A 379 -23.65 -15.90 13.00
N ARG A 380 -23.76 -15.48 11.73
CA ARG A 380 -24.78 -14.56 11.23
C ARG A 380 -25.11 -14.86 9.78
N THR A 381 -26.33 -14.62 9.40
CA THR A 381 -26.82 -14.72 8.02
C THR A 381 -25.86 -14.02 7.05
N VAL A 382 -25.55 -14.66 5.92
CA VAL A 382 -24.61 -14.26 4.85
C VAL A 382 -23.14 -14.29 5.29
N PHE A 383 -22.82 -13.86 6.49
CA PHE A 383 -21.44 -13.77 6.99
C PHE A 383 -20.93 -15.06 7.61
N GLY A 384 -21.83 -15.97 7.98
CA GLY A 384 -21.42 -17.10 8.83
C GLY A 384 -20.63 -16.62 10.04
N LYS A 385 -19.45 -17.18 10.25
CA LYS A 385 -18.51 -16.82 11.33
C LYS A 385 -17.52 -15.71 10.96
N ILE A 386 -17.67 -15.09 9.78
CA ILE A 386 -16.87 -13.92 9.40
C ILE A 386 -17.28 -12.72 10.26
N ARG A 387 -16.30 -11.92 10.68
CA ARG A 387 -16.55 -10.68 11.45
C ARG A 387 -17.56 -9.78 10.75
N TYR A 388 -18.63 -9.45 11.44
CA TYR A 388 -19.71 -8.62 10.92
C TYR A 388 -19.53 -7.15 11.28
N MET A 389 -19.85 -6.25 10.34
CA MET A 389 -19.87 -4.81 10.55
C MET A 389 -21.14 -4.21 9.94
N THR A 390 -21.76 -3.24 10.65
CA THR A 390 -22.97 -2.54 10.17
C THR A 390 -22.76 -1.03 10.18
N SER A 391 -23.51 -0.34 9.32
CA SER A 391 -23.56 1.12 9.29
C SER A 391 -24.11 1.69 10.59
N ASP A 392 -25.11 1.05 11.21
CA ASP A 392 -25.65 1.47 12.50
C ASP A 392 -24.63 1.33 13.65
N SER A 393 -23.86 0.24 13.68
CA SER A 393 -22.79 0.13 14.66
C SER A 393 -21.67 1.15 14.43
N THR A 394 -21.41 1.49 13.17
CA THR A 394 -20.43 2.51 12.78
C THR A 394 -20.91 3.91 13.21
N LYS A 395 -22.17 4.28 12.97
CA LYS A 395 -22.77 5.55 13.45
C LYS A 395 -22.65 5.72 14.97
N ARG A 396 -22.79 4.63 15.74
CA ARG A 396 -22.65 4.69 17.20
C ARG A 396 -21.22 4.88 17.67
N LYS A 397 -20.24 4.42 16.88
CA LYS A 397 -18.80 4.46 17.22
C LYS A 397 -18.08 5.69 16.72
N MET A 398 -18.57 6.30 15.65
CA MET A 398 -17.87 7.39 14.93
C MET A 398 -18.78 8.59 14.75
N LYS A 399 -18.18 9.77 14.83
CA LYS A 399 -18.82 11.01 14.35
C LYS A 399 -18.64 11.05 12.83
N LEU A 400 -19.78 11.13 12.11
CA LEU A 400 -19.85 11.08 10.65
C LEU A 400 -20.58 12.26 10.03
N LYS A 401 -20.93 13.29 10.83
CA LYS A 401 -21.72 14.43 10.35
C LYS A 401 -20.99 15.21 9.25
N ASN A 402 -19.76 15.60 9.51
CA ASN A 402 -18.97 16.36 8.55
C ASN A 402 -18.56 15.46 7.36
N TYR A 403 -18.24 14.22 7.62
CA TYR A 403 -17.93 13.24 6.58
C TYR A 403 -19.09 13.06 5.59
N LEU A 404 -20.30 12.86 6.09
CA LEU A 404 -21.49 12.72 5.24
C LEU A 404 -21.87 14.01 4.51
N ASN A 405 -21.61 15.18 5.10
CA ASN A 405 -21.79 16.46 4.42
C ASN A 405 -20.78 16.64 3.27
N THR A 406 -19.55 16.14 3.42
CA THR A 406 -18.49 16.28 2.42
C THR A 406 -18.64 15.30 1.26
N TYR A 407 -19.01 14.05 1.54
CA TYR A 407 -19.08 12.96 0.56
C TYR A 407 -20.52 12.42 0.35
N GLY A 408 -21.50 13.04 0.95
CA GLY A 408 -22.93 12.75 0.69
C GLY A 408 -23.34 13.05 -0.76
N PRO A 409 -24.58 12.74 -1.15
CA PRO A 409 -25.08 13.16 -2.44
C PRO A 409 -25.00 14.70 -2.50
N THR A 410 -24.41 15.24 -3.57
CA THR A 410 -24.53 16.65 -3.90
C THR A 410 -26.01 16.97 -3.97
N SER A 411 -26.49 17.87 -3.12
CA SER A 411 -27.81 18.42 -3.30
C SER A 411 -27.86 19.04 -4.68
N THR A 412 -28.56 18.40 -5.61
CA THR A 412 -28.99 19.07 -6.83
C THR A 412 -29.91 20.20 -6.38
N VAL A 413 -29.36 21.42 -6.34
CA VAL A 413 -30.14 22.65 -6.26
C VAL A 413 -30.78 22.91 -7.60
#